data_a60b03d2ea9c48b40ce9edc56270388f
#
_entry.id   a60b03d2ea9c48b40ce9edc56270388f
#
_cell.length_a   1.000
_cell.length_b   1.000
_cell.length_c   1.000
_cell.angle_alpha   90.00
_cell.angle_beta   90.00
_cell.angle_gamma   90.00
#
_symmetry.space_group_name_H-M   'P 1'
#
loop_
_entity.id
_entity.type
_entity.pdbx_description
1 polymer ?
#
loop_
_entity_poly.entity_id
_entity_poly.type
_entity_poly.pdbx_seq_one_letter_code
_entity_poly.pdbx_strand_id
1 'polypeptide(L)'
;QFWGTDEVVQTDEVKQMFDKYIKPKVLELTNNQAGKFMHQTNMYRNNAKDFLRIHYDDYMGLCGYVFYVGEYQWKYDWGGLLQMRVDDDIKTILPNKNRLVLMNHSLRMGHWVTPTNTWAKENRYTIVGFCIDKDKDLPETWTKRKDQRIDK
;
A
#
# COMPACT_ATOMS: atom_id res chain seq x y z
N GLN A 1 15.44 -2.74 4.23
CA GLN A 1 15.13 -1.29 4.28
C GLN A 1 14.54 -0.90 2.94
N PHE A 2 13.44 -0.19 2.90
CA PHE A 2 12.86 0.34 1.68
C PHE A 2 12.81 1.86 1.74
N TRP A 3 12.91 2.49 0.56
CA TRP A 3 12.86 3.93 0.42
C TRP A 3 11.43 4.36 0.13
N GLY A 4 10.95 5.35 0.84
CA GLY A 4 9.64 5.95 0.62
C GLY A 4 9.76 7.47 0.53
N THR A 5 8.74 8.10 0.00
CA THR A 5 8.62 9.56 0.07
C THR A 5 8.25 9.95 1.50
N ASP A 6 8.89 10.98 2.02
CA ASP A 6 8.59 11.51 3.36
C ASP A 6 7.28 12.30 3.37
N GLU A 7 6.81 12.72 2.20
CA GLU A 7 5.58 13.45 2.01
C GLU A 7 4.55 12.60 1.25
N VAL A 8 3.29 12.86 1.53
CA VAL A 8 2.17 12.32 0.79
C VAL A 8 2.23 12.86 -0.65
N VAL A 9 2.38 11.94 -1.61
CA VAL A 9 2.37 12.31 -3.02
C VAL A 9 0.94 12.52 -3.45
N GLN A 10 0.56 13.79 -3.65
CA GLN A 10 -0.76 14.19 -4.13
C GLN A 10 -0.64 15.09 -5.36
N THR A 11 0.01 14.57 -6.41
CA THR A 11 -0.02 15.22 -7.71
C THR A 11 -1.42 15.11 -8.34
N ASP A 12 -1.70 15.97 -9.30
CA ASP A 12 -3.01 15.94 -9.97
C ASP A 12 -3.25 14.61 -10.70
N GLU A 13 -2.22 14.00 -11.24
CA GLU A 13 -2.29 12.67 -11.87
C GLU A 13 -2.67 11.57 -10.86
N VAL A 14 -2.08 11.59 -9.66
CA VAL A 14 -2.40 10.64 -8.59
C VAL A 14 -3.83 10.84 -8.10
N LYS A 15 -4.29 12.08 -7.96
CA LYS A 15 -5.69 12.38 -7.60
C LYS A 15 -6.66 11.88 -8.67
N GLN A 16 -6.37 12.15 -9.95
CA GLN A 16 -7.19 11.68 -11.07
C GLN A 16 -7.22 10.14 -11.13
N MET A 17 -6.08 9.48 -10.94
CA MET A 17 -6.01 8.02 -10.86
C MET A 17 -6.87 7.51 -9.71
N PHE A 18 -6.77 8.12 -8.53
CA PHE A 18 -7.58 7.74 -7.37
C PHE A 18 -9.07 7.91 -7.65
N ASP A 19 -9.50 9.09 -8.09
CA ASP A 19 -10.92 9.39 -8.31
C ASP A 19 -11.54 8.50 -9.40
N LYS A 20 -10.78 8.23 -10.46
CA LYS A 20 -11.28 7.45 -11.60
C LYS A 20 -11.30 5.93 -11.37
N TYR A 21 -10.28 5.39 -10.72
CA TYR A 21 -10.08 3.94 -10.67
C TYR A 21 -10.16 3.33 -9.28
N ILE A 22 -9.67 4.03 -8.24
CA ILE A 22 -9.57 3.49 -6.89
C ILE A 22 -10.83 3.78 -6.09
N LYS A 23 -11.24 5.03 -6.04
CA LYS A 23 -12.41 5.47 -5.26
C LYS A 23 -13.70 4.68 -5.55
N PRO A 24 -14.09 4.43 -6.83
CA PRO A 24 -15.29 3.63 -7.09
C PRO A 24 -15.19 2.21 -6.51
N LYS A 25 -14.01 1.59 -6.56
CA LYS A 25 -13.79 0.25 -6.03
C LYS A 25 -13.75 0.22 -4.50
N VAL A 26 -13.22 1.25 -3.87
CA VAL A 26 -13.29 1.41 -2.41
C VAL A 26 -14.74 1.57 -1.94
N LEU A 27 -15.54 2.37 -2.63
CA LEU A 27 -16.96 2.53 -2.32
C LEU A 27 -17.73 1.22 -2.44
N GLU A 28 -17.49 0.45 -3.51
CA GLU A 28 -18.05 -0.88 -3.69
C GLU A 28 -17.63 -1.83 -2.55
N LEU A 29 -16.32 -1.88 -2.23
CA LEU A 29 -15.76 -2.75 -1.20
C LEU A 29 -16.27 -2.45 0.22
N THR A 30 -16.57 -1.19 0.49
CA THR A 30 -16.99 -0.71 1.81
C THR A 30 -18.50 -0.49 1.91
N ASN A 31 -19.30 -0.98 0.96
CA ASN A 31 -20.75 -0.76 0.89
C ASN A 31 -21.14 0.73 1.02
N ASN A 32 -20.43 1.61 0.32
CA ASN A 32 -20.60 3.07 0.34
C ASN A 32 -20.38 3.73 1.72
N GLN A 33 -19.80 3.04 2.70
CA GLN A 33 -19.47 3.64 4.01
C GLN A 33 -18.34 4.67 3.92
N ALA A 34 -17.60 4.68 2.82
CA ALA A 34 -16.44 5.54 2.59
C ALA A 34 -16.77 6.91 1.98
N GLY A 35 -17.99 7.40 2.10
CA GLY A 35 -18.42 8.67 1.46
C GLY A 35 -17.66 9.92 1.93
N LYS A 36 -16.97 9.86 3.07
CA LYS A 36 -16.23 10.98 3.68
C LYS A 36 -14.81 10.59 4.04
N PHE A 37 -14.04 10.00 3.14
CA PHE A 37 -12.68 9.61 3.46
C PHE A 37 -11.62 10.56 2.90
N MET A 38 -10.49 10.61 3.57
CA MET A 38 -9.27 11.22 3.06
C MET A 38 -8.45 10.17 2.33
N HIS A 39 -7.84 10.58 1.24
CA HIS A 39 -6.87 9.80 0.52
C HIS A 39 -5.46 10.24 0.93
N GLN A 40 -4.66 9.30 1.39
CA GLN A 40 -3.24 9.50 1.68
C GLN A 40 -2.40 8.53 0.86
N THR A 41 -1.37 9.02 0.22
CA THR A 41 -0.55 8.24 -0.71
C THR A 41 0.93 8.47 -0.50
N ASN A 42 1.71 7.40 -0.54
CA ASN A 42 3.16 7.42 -0.56
C ASN A 42 3.68 6.56 -1.71
N MET A 43 4.81 6.95 -2.27
CA MET A 43 5.54 6.15 -3.24
C MET A 43 6.70 5.42 -2.56
N TYR A 44 6.88 4.14 -2.87
CA TYR A 44 7.94 3.31 -2.32
C TYR A 44 8.76 2.63 -3.40
N ARG A 45 10.05 2.48 -3.11
CA ARG A 45 10.98 1.67 -3.88
C ARG A 45 11.62 0.63 -2.98
N ASN A 46 11.49 -0.64 -3.36
CA ASN A 46 12.21 -1.74 -2.73
C ASN A 46 13.37 -2.14 -3.64
N ASN A 47 14.58 -2.08 -3.11
CA ASN A 47 15.79 -2.57 -3.78
C ASN A 47 15.96 -4.07 -3.55
N ALA A 48 17.00 -4.65 -4.14
CA ALA A 48 17.39 -6.02 -3.83
C ALA A 48 17.59 -6.22 -2.32
N LYS A 49 17.09 -7.35 -1.80
CA LYS A 49 17.06 -7.76 -0.38
C LYS A 49 16.11 -6.97 0.53
N ASP A 50 15.47 -5.90 0.04
CA ASP A 50 14.47 -5.20 0.83
C ASP A 50 13.22 -6.06 1.01
N PHE A 51 12.64 -6.00 2.21
CA PHE A 51 11.44 -6.72 2.58
C PHE A 51 10.62 -5.90 3.58
N LEU A 52 9.37 -6.29 3.76
CA LEU A 52 8.50 -5.75 4.79
C LEU A 52 8.04 -6.90 5.70
N ARG A 53 8.23 -6.75 7.00
CA ARG A 53 7.78 -7.74 7.97
C ARG A 53 6.27 -7.80 8.04
N ILE A 54 5.74 -8.90 8.56
CA ILE A 54 4.31 -9.03 8.80
C ILE A 54 3.82 -7.90 9.71
N HIS A 55 2.74 -7.26 9.28
CA HIS A 55 2.07 -6.18 10.01
C HIS A 55 0.58 -6.16 9.67
N TYR A 56 -0.15 -5.32 10.38
CA TYR A 56 -1.58 -5.12 10.24
C TYR A 56 -1.85 -3.63 10.07
N ASP A 57 -2.70 -3.26 9.13
CA ASP A 57 -3.07 -1.88 8.84
C ASP A 57 -4.53 -1.55 9.22
N ASP A 58 -5.16 -2.39 10.04
CA ASP A 58 -6.56 -2.26 10.48
C ASP A 58 -6.85 -0.95 11.23
N TYR A 59 -5.81 -0.30 11.75
CA TYR A 59 -5.89 1.03 12.37
C TYR A 59 -5.74 2.20 11.38
N MET A 60 -5.45 1.91 10.10
CA MET A 60 -5.10 2.89 9.06
C MET A 60 -6.30 3.32 8.20
N GLY A 61 -7.51 3.17 8.70
CA GLY A 61 -8.73 3.55 8.00
C GLY A 61 -9.52 2.37 7.44
N LEU A 62 -10.38 2.66 6.47
CA LEU A 62 -11.34 1.69 5.94
C LEU A 62 -10.73 0.71 4.95
N CYS A 63 -9.78 1.19 4.16
CA CYS A 63 -9.17 0.42 3.07
C CYS A 63 -7.76 0.93 2.79
N GLY A 64 -6.85 0.01 2.54
CA GLY A 64 -5.55 0.28 1.94
C GLY A 64 -5.50 -0.13 0.48
N TYR A 65 -4.61 0.46 -0.27
CA TYR A 65 -4.33 0.02 -1.62
C TYR A 65 -2.84 0.03 -1.94
N VAL A 66 -2.44 -0.87 -2.83
CA VAL A 66 -1.10 -0.95 -3.41
C VAL A 66 -1.25 -0.97 -4.93
N PHE A 67 -0.67 0.01 -5.59
CA PHE A 67 -0.59 0.07 -7.05
C PHE A 67 0.86 -0.12 -7.51
N TYR A 68 1.08 -1.08 -8.40
CA TYR A 68 2.41 -1.43 -8.89
C TYR A 68 2.71 -0.68 -10.19
N VAL A 69 3.84 0.05 -10.20
CA VAL A 69 4.23 0.98 -11.29
C VAL A 69 5.55 0.60 -11.96
N GLY A 70 5.91 -0.66 -12.01
CA GLY A 70 7.12 -1.13 -12.68
C GLY A 70 7.02 -1.14 -14.22
N GLU A 71 8.13 -1.42 -14.87
CA GLU A 71 8.19 -1.56 -16.34
C GLU A 71 7.95 -2.99 -16.80
N TYR A 72 8.38 -3.98 -15.99
CA TYR A 72 8.39 -5.40 -16.35
C TYR A 72 7.18 -6.15 -15.79
N GLN A 73 6.84 -7.25 -16.46
CA GLN A 73 6.02 -8.29 -15.86
C GLN A 73 6.87 -9.04 -14.84
N TRP A 74 6.42 -9.02 -13.59
CA TRP A 74 7.18 -9.57 -12.48
C TRP A 74 7.18 -11.09 -12.49
N LYS A 75 8.29 -11.70 -12.06
CA LYS A 75 8.42 -13.14 -11.93
C LYS A 75 8.48 -13.57 -10.48
N TYR A 76 8.01 -14.77 -10.18
CA TYR A 76 8.02 -15.32 -8.82
C TYR A 76 9.43 -15.40 -8.21
N ASP A 77 10.40 -15.80 -9.04
CA ASP A 77 11.79 -15.94 -8.62
C ASP A 77 12.51 -14.60 -8.35
N TRP A 78 11.88 -13.47 -8.70
CA TRP A 78 12.39 -12.15 -8.33
C TRP A 78 12.11 -11.76 -6.89
N GLY A 79 11.25 -12.50 -6.17
CA GLY A 79 10.81 -12.15 -4.82
C GLY A 79 9.98 -10.86 -4.79
N GLY A 80 10.02 -10.11 -3.68
CA GLY A 80 9.25 -8.87 -3.56
C GLY A 80 7.73 -9.09 -3.60
N LEU A 81 7.28 -10.31 -3.34
CA LEU A 81 5.88 -10.72 -3.42
C LEU A 81 5.10 -10.17 -2.22
N LEU A 82 3.94 -9.60 -2.47
CA LEU A 82 3.00 -9.30 -1.40
C LEU A 82 2.31 -10.59 -0.98
N GLN A 83 2.42 -10.94 0.28
CA GLN A 83 1.74 -12.07 0.87
C GLN A 83 0.77 -11.59 1.94
N MET A 84 -0.40 -12.21 1.99
CA MET A 84 -1.47 -11.88 2.94
C MET A 84 -2.05 -13.15 3.52
N ARG A 85 -2.25 -13.14 4.83
CA ARG A 85 -3.01 -14.20 5.50
C ARG A 85 -4.50 -13.87 5.40
N VAL A 86 -5.23 -14.74 4.71
CA VAL A 86 -6.68 -14.65 4.55
C VAL A 86 -7.26 -15.94 5.07
N ASP A 87 -7.98 -15.88 6.17
CA ASP A 87 -8.39 -17.04 6.95
C ASP A 87 -7.17 -17.90 7.34
N ASP A 88 -7.14 -19.17 6.98
CA ASP A 88 -6.03 -20.07 7.23
C ASP A 88 -5.05 -20.21 6.05
N ASP A 89 -5.29 -19.46 4.97
CA ASP A 89 -4.50 -19.49 3.75
C ASP A 89 -3.57 -18.28 3.60
N ILE A 90 -2.45 -18.50 2.87
CA ILE A 90 -1.58 -17.42 2.42
C ILE A 90 -1.84 -17.14 0.94
N LYS A 91 -2.35 -15.95 0.65
CA LYS A 91 -2.48 -15.46 -0.73
C LYS A 91 -1.20 -14.73 -1.13
N THR A 92 -0.67 -15.08 -2.29
CA THR A 92 0.55 -14.49 -2.85
C THR A 92 0.22 -13.69 -4.10
N ILE A 93 0.65 -12.43 -4.12
CA ILE A 93 0.38 -11.48 -5.21
C ILE A 93 1.71 -11.00 -5.79
N LEU A 94 1.88 -11.21 -7.11
CA LEU A 94 3.02 -10.67 -7.83
C LEU A 94 2.85 -9.17 -8.04
N PRO A 95 3.91 -8.38 -7.88
CA PRO A 95 3.89 -6.94 -8.16
C PRO A 95 3.95 -6.63 -9.66
N ASN A 96 3.02 -7.20 -10.42
CA ASN A 96 2.94 -6.98 -11.85
C ASN A 96 2.57 -5.55 -12.20
N LYS A 97 3.17 -5.02 -13.27
CA LYS A 97 2.83 -3.72 -13.84
C LYS A 97 1.32 -3.51 -13.96
N ASN A 98 0.86 -2.32 -13.58
CA ASN A 98 -0.55 -1.90 -13.62
C ASN A 98 -1.50 -2.75 -12.75
N ARG A 99 -1.00 -3.46 -11.76
CA ARG A 99 -1.83 -4.19 -10.80
C ARG A 99 -2.20 -3.28 -9.65
N LEU A 100 -3.50 -3.20 -9.37
CA LEU A 100 -4.05 -2.61 -8.16
C LEU A 100 -4.47 -3.72 -7.20
N VAL A 101 -4.07 -3.61 -5.95
CA VAL A 101 -4.53 -4.45 -4.84
C VAL A 101 -5.28 -3.56 -3.86
N LEU A 102 -6.50 -3.93 -3.52
CA LEU A 102 -7.31 -3.29 -2.48
C LEU A 102 -7.35 -4.21 -1.27
N MET A 103 -7.15 -3.65 -0.10
CA MET A 103 -7.18 -4.37 1.18
C MET A 103 -8.29 -3.80 2.05
N ASN A 104 -9.31 -4.61 2.33
CA ASN A 104 -10.38 -4.22 3.24
C ASN A 104 -9.89 -4.35 4.69
N HIS A 105 -9.76 -3.24 5.39
CA HIS A 105 -9.25 -3.21 6.75
C HIS A 105 -10.23 -3.72 7.80
N SER A 106 -11.50 -3.93 7.46
CA SER A 106 -12.45 -4.64 8.34
C SER A 106 -12.06 -6.12 8.53
N LEU A 107 -11.32 -6.67 7.57
CA LEU A 107 -10.76 -8.00 7.65
C LEU A 107 -9.32 -7.89 8.16
N ARG A 108 -9.10 -8.09 9.43
CA ARG A 108 -7.79 -8.00 10.05
C ARG A 108 -6.77 -8.96 9.40
N MET A 109 -6.17 -8.52 8.28
CA MET A 109 -5.27 -9.34 7.48
C MET A 109 -3.80 -8.99 7.77
N GLY A 110 -3.05 -9.94 8.35
CA GLY A 110 -1.60 -9.83 8.42
C GLY A 110 -1.01 -9.93 7.01
N HIS A 111 -0.15 -8.98 6.64
CA HIS A 111 0.50 -8.99 5.34
C HIS A 111 1.97 -8.58 5.42
N TRP A 112 2.74 -9.00 4.42
CA TRP A 112 4.17 -8.75 4.36
C TRP A 112 4.66 -8.76 2.92
N VAL A 113 5.89 -8.30 2.70
CA VAL A 113 6.56 -8.37 1.39
C VAL A 113 7.81 -9.22 1.54
N THR A 114 7.94 -10.26 0.71
CA THR A 114 9.13 -11.11 0.70
C THR A 114 10.35 -10.34 0.19
N PRO A 115 11.57 -10.76 0.55
CA PRO A 115 12.78 -10.12 0.01
C PRO A 115 12.80 -10.09 -1.51
N THR A 116 13.21 -8.96 -2.08
CA THR A 116 13.47 -8.85 -3.52
C THR A 116 14.84 -9.47 -3.82
N ASN A 117 14.92 -10.35 -4.81
CA ASN A 117 16.15 -11.03 -5.18
C ASN A 117 17.11 -10.13 -6.00
N THR A 118 18.40 -10.42 -5.91
CA THR A 118 19.45 -9.61 -6.56
C THR A 118 19.46 -9.72 -8.09
N TRP A 119 18.82 -10.74 -8.65
CA TRP A 119 18.68 -10.96 -10.10
C TRP A 119 17.34 -10.42 -10.67
N ALA A 120 16.51 -9.77 -9.86
CA ALA A 120 15.38 -9.02 -10.38
C ALA A 120 15.86 -7.92 -11.32
N LYS A 121 15.21 -7.78 -12.48
CA LYS A 121 15.64 -6.84 -13.52
C LYS A 121 15.40 -5.38 -13.17
N GLU A 122 14.52 -5.13 -12.19
CA GLU A 122 14.20 -3.80 -11.71
C GLU A 122 13.93 -3.81 -10.21
N ASN A 123 13.90 -2.62 -9.60
CA ASN A 123 13.40 -2.44 -8.27
C ASN A 123 11.87 -2.54 -8.24
N ARG A 124 11.32 -2.92 -7.11
CA ARG A 124 9.88 -2.98 -6.92
C ARG A 124 9.35 -1.58 -6.58
N TYR A 125 8.58 -1.00 -7.48
CA TYR A 125 7.98 0.32 -7.29
C TYR A 125 6.49 0.20 -6.98
N THR A 126 6.04 0.93 -5.97
CA THR A 126 4.63 0.94 -5.56
C THR A 126 4.16 2.33 -5.18
N ILE A 127 2.90 2.60 -5.47
CA ILE A 127 2.14 3.67 -4.85
C ILE A 127 1.22 3.01 -3.83
N VAL A 128 1.37 3.38 -2.56
CA VAL A 128 0.59 2.84 -1.44
C VAL A 128 -0.23 3.97 -0.85
N GLY A 129 -1.49 3.71 -0.63
CA GLY A 129 -2.36 4.69 -0.01
C GLY A 129 -3.40 4.08 0.90
N PHE A 130 -4.02 4.95 1.68
CA PHE A 130 -5.03 4.61 2.65
C PHE A 130 -6.26 5.50 2.49
N CYS A 131 -7.44 4.89 2.60
CA CYS A 131 -8.71 5.59 2.64
C CYS A 131 -9.15 5.71 4.09
N ILE A 132 -8.98 6.90 4.65
CA ILE A 132 -9.18 7.19 6.07
C ILE A 132 -10.53 7.87 6.24
N ASP A 133 -11.34 7.41 7.18
CA ASP A 133 -12.57 8.07 7.55
C ASP A 133 -12.26 9.45 8.17
N LYS A 134 -12.82 10.51 7.59
CA LYS A 134 -12.60 11.87 8.08
C LYS A 134 -13.20 12.13 9.46
N ASP A 135 -14.20 11.37 9.81
CA ASP A 135 -14.92 11.51 11.09
C ASP A 135 -14.24 10.72 12.23
N LYS A 136 -13.17 10.00 11.93
CA LYS A 136 -12.32 9.33 12.92
C LYS A 136 -11.01 10.08 13.09
N ASP A 137 -10.65 10.34 14.34
CA ASP A 137 -9.34 10.90 14.66
C ASP A 137 -8.23 10.02 14.09
N LEU A 138 -7.28 10.64 13.42
CA LEU A 138 -6.08 9.94 12.98
C LEU A 138 -5.37 9.35 14.21
N PRO A 139 -4.95 8.08 14.17
CA PRO A 139 -4.24 7.50 15.29
C PRO A 139 -3.06 8.39 15.71
N GLU A 140 -2.88 8.59 17.00
CA GLU A 140 -1.79 9.41 17.57
C GLU A 140 -0.40 9.02 17.03
N THR A 141 -0.25 7.75 16.64
CA THR A 141 0.95 7.22 15.99
C THR A 141 1.26 7.85 14.64
N TRP A 142 0.28 8.44 13.96
CA TRP A 142 0.47 9.14 12.69
C TRP A 142 1.02 10.55 12.88
N THR A 143 0.52 11.25 13.88
CA THR A 143 1.04 12.57 14.29
C THR A 143 2.46 12.43 14.83
N LYS A 144 2.73 11.43 15.68
CA LYS A 144 4.07 11.18 16.24
C LYS A 144 5.13 10.76 15.20
N ARG A 145 4.73 10.09 14.10
CA ARG A 145 5.68 9.74 13.02
C ARG A 145 6.10 10.94 12.17
N LYS A 146 5.30 11.99 12.07
CA LYS A 146 5.71 13.25 11.46
C LYS A 146 6.82 13.92 12.27
N ASP A 147 6.71 13.93 13.59
CA ASP A 147 7.66 14.60 14.47
C ASP A 147 8.99 13.84 14.63
N GLN A 148 8.99 12.51 14.48
CA GLN A 148 10.20 11.69 14.60
C GLN A 148 11.05 11.61 13.33
N ARG A 149 10.57 12.08 12.18
CA ARG A 149 11.29 12.07 10.90
C ARG A 149 12.09 13.34 10.61
N ILE A 150 11.97 14.37 11.44
CA ILE A 150 12.63 15.67 11.23
C ILE A 150 14.07 15.71 11.77
N ASP A 151 14.47 14.73 12.59
CA ASP A 151 15.78 14.74 13.27
C ASP A 151 16.66 13.53 12.92
N LYS A 152 16.82 13.18 11.64
CA LYS A 152 17.93 12.30 11.24
C LYS A 152 18.40 12.55 9.83
#